data_6f9447b0f8e576e98b0e9732f6fdf148
#
_entry.id   6f9447b0f8e576e98b0e9732f6fdf148
#
_cell.length_a   1.000
_cell.length_b   1.000
_cell.length_c   1.000
_cell.angle_alpha   90.00
_cell.angle_beta   90.00
_cell.angle_gamma   90.00
#
_symmetry.space_group_name_H-M   'P 1'
#
loop_
_entity.id
_entity.type
_entity.pdbx_description
1 polymer ?
#
loop_
_entity_poly.entity_id
_entity_poly.type
_entity_poly.pdbx_seq_one_letter_code
_entity_poly.pdbx_strand_id
1 'polypeptide(L)'
;VQAYVLLVSGRVQGVGFRWFAEREALKRQVRGHVRNLDDGRVEIWAQAEHETLAEFCETVRRGPPASRVDDVQMKPVPVDASLSTFRVRF
;
A
#
# COMPACT_ATOMS: atom_id res chain seq x y z
N VAL A 1 -12.34 10.13 6.52
CA VAL A 1 -11.76 9.04 5.72
C VAL A 1 -11.18 9.60 4.43
N GLN A 2 -10.00 9.18 4.09
CA GLN A 2 -9.30 9.59 2.87
C GLN A 2 -8.83 8.34 2.12
N ALA A 3 -8.62 8.49 0.81
CA ALA A 3 -8.10 7.40 -0.01
C ALA A 3 -6.97 7.91 -0.91
N TYR A 4 -5.94 7.09 -1.06
CA TYR A 4 -4.78 7.39 -1.89
C TYR A 4 -4.35 6.16 -2.65
N VAL A 5 -3.80 6.40 -3.84
CA VAL A 5 -3.01 5.38 -4.54
C VAL A 5 -1.54 5.69 -4.27
N LEU A 6 -0.80 4.67 -3.82
CA LEU A 6 0.64 4.73 -3.63
C LEU A 6 1.31 3.93 -4.73
N LEU A 7 2.26 4.54 -5.43
CA LEU A 7 3.08 3.86 -6.43
C LEU A 7 4.49 3.73 -5.85
N VAL A 8 4.87 2.49 -5.57
CA VAL A 8 6.11 2.17 -4.86
C VAL A 8 7.13 1.65 -5.86
N SER A 9 8.28 2.31 -5.93
CA SER A 9 9.36 1.97 -6.85
C SER A 9 10.59 1.48 -6.09
N GLY A 10 11.40 0.67 -6.76
CA GLY A 10 12.63 0.12 -6.21
C GLY A 10 12.63 -1.40 -6.31
N ARG A 11 13.34 -2.06 -5.40
CA ARG A 11 13.33 -3.52 -5.31
C ARG A 11 12.14 -3.92 -4.43
N VAL A 12 10.97 -4.04 -5.07
CA VAL A 12 9.70 -4.21 -4.36
C VAL A 12 8.89 -5.42 -4.84
N GLN A 13 9.30 -6.07 -5.94
CA GLN A 13 8.67 -7.31 -6.38
C GLN A 13 9.58 -8.50 -6.09
N GLY A 14 8.98 -9.65 -5.79
CA GLY A 14 9.73 -10.87 -5.46
C GLY A 14 10.38 -10.85 -4.08
N VAL A 15 9.94 -9.93 -3.20
CA VAL A 15 10.51 -9.75 -1.85
C VAL A 15 9.44 -9.82 -0.76
N GLY A 16 8.23 -10.27 -1.10
CA GLY A 16 7.13 -10.39 -0.16
C GLY A 16 6.42 -9.08 0.14
N PHE A 17 6.55 -8.07 -0.74
CA PHE A 17 6.00 -6.75 -0.48
C PHE A 17 4.48 -6.75 -0.39
N ARG A 18 3.78 -7.50 -1.26
CA ARG A 18 2.32 -7.55 -1.24
C ARG A 18 1.79 -8.11 0.08
N TRP A 19 2.41 -9.19 0.58
CA TRP A 19 2.04 -9.80 1.85
C TRP A 19 2.33 -8.86 3.02
N PHE A 20 3.47 -8.17 2.97
CA PHE A 20 3.82 -7.15 3.95
C PHE A 20 2.78 -6.04 3.99
N ALA A 21 2.40 -5.50 2.83
CA ALA A 21 1.42 -4.41 2.75
C ALA A 21 0.06 -4.85 3.30
N GLU A 22 -0.38 -6.06 2.94
CA GLU A 22 -1.66 -6.60 3.45
C GLU A 22 -1.62 -6.74 4.96
N ARG A 23 -0.57 -7.34 5.51
CA ARG A 23 -0.45 -7.53 6.96
C ARG A 23 -0.46 -6.19 7.70
N GLU A 24 0.30 -5.23 7.21
CA GLU A 24 0.38 -3.92 7.87
C GLU A 24 -0.92 -3.14 7.73
N ALA A 25 -1.62 -3.28 6.61
CA ALA A 25 -2.92 -2.65 6.41
C ALA A 25 -3.98 -3.25 7.35
N LEU A 26 -4.01 -4.57 7.47
CA LEU A 26 -5.00 -5.24 8.34
C LEU A 26 -4.78 -4.87 9.81
N LYS A 27 -3.54 -4.75 10.25
CA LYS A 27 -3.22 -4.32 11.62
C LYS A 27 -3.78 -2.95 11.95
N ARG A 28 -3.87 -2.07 10.95
CA ARG A 28 -4.29 -0.67 11.11
C ARG A 28 -5.70 -0.42 10.61
N GLN A 29 -6.39 -1.47 10.16
CA GLN A 29 -7.72 -1.34 9.58
C GLN A 29 -7.75 -0.41 8.35
N VAL A 30 -6.66 -0.38 7.59
CA VAL A 30 -6.61 0.25 6.28
C VAL A 30 -7.33 -0.66 5.30
N ARG A 31 -8.21 -0.08 4.48
CA ARG A 31 -8.97 -0.83 3.46
C ARG A 31 -8.41 -0.53 2.09
N GLY A 32 -8.49 -1.50 1.19
CA GLY A 32 -8.02 -1.34 -0.17
C GLY A 32 -7.42 -2.60 -0.77
N HIS A 33 -6.36 -2.44 -1.54
CA HIS A 33 -5.70 -3.57 -2.18
C HIS A 33 -4.28 -3.21 -2.59
N VAL A 34 -3.49 -4.25 -2.87
CA VAL A 34 -2.12 -4.11 -3.35
C VAL A 34 -1.90 -5.08 -4.51
N ARG A 35 -1.20 -4.63 -5.55
CA ARG A 35 -0.84 -5.47 -6.69
C ARG A 35 0.51 -5.07 -7.26
N ASN A 36 1.16 -6.03 -7.93
CA ASN A 36 2.35 -5.74 -8.73
C ASN A 36 1.92 -5.16 -10.07
N LEU A 37 2.67 -4.16 -10.54
CA LEU A 37 2.51 -3.63 -11.89
C LEU A 37 3.53 -4.28 -12.82
N ASP A 38 3.24 -4.27 -14.12
CA ASP A 38 4.11 -4.88 -15.12
C ASP A 38 5.47 -4.19 -15.23
N ASP A 39 5.55 -2.92 -14.83
CA ASP A 39 6.79 -2.14 -14.90
C ASP A 39 7.70 -2.30 -13.68
N GLY A 40 7.38 -3.21 -12.78
CA GLY A 40 8.19 -3.50 -11.60
C GLY A 40 7.78 -2.76 -10.34
N ARG A 41 6.86 -1.80 -10.43
CA ARG A 41 6.36 -1.09 -9.26
C ARG A 41 5.28 -1.90 -8.54
N VAL A 42 4.99 -1.51 -7.31
CA VAL A 42 3.85 -2.01 -6.55
C VAL A 42 2.85 -0.87 -6.41
N GLU A 43 1.59 -1.16 -6.68
CA GLU A 43 0.49 -0.20 -6.51
C GLU A 43 -0.33 -0.58 -5.28
N ILE A 44 -0.54 0.39 -4.40
CA ILE A 44 -1.38 0.21 -3.21
C ILE A 44 -2.51 1.23 -3.27
N TRP A 45 -3.75 0.74 -3.18
CA TRP A 45 -4.92 1.59 -3.00
C TRP A 45 -5.28 1.51 -1.51
N ALA A 46 -5.24 2.64 -0.80
CA ALA A 46 -5.37 2.64 0.66
C ALA A 46 -6.39 3.68 1.12
N GLN A 47 -7.27 3.28 2.03
CA GLN A 47 -8.35 4.11 2.54
C GLN A 47 -8.45 3.95 4.05
N ALA A 48 -8.36 5.05 4.77
CA ALA A 48 -8.47 5.09 6.22
C ALA A 48 -8.55 6.53 6.71
N GLU A 49 -8.60 6.72 8.02
CA GLU A 49 -8.47 8.03 8.63
C GLU A 49 -7.09 8.63 8.34
N HIS A 50 -6.99 9.95 8.35
CA HIS A 50 -5.78 10.66 7.97
C HIS A 50 -4.54 10.19 8.73
N GLU A 51 -4.61 10.10 10.04
CA GLU A 51 -3.47 9.71 10.85
C GLU A 51 -3.05 8.26 10.60
N THR A 52 -4.02 7.37 10.43
CA THR A 52 -3.78 5.97 10.12
C THR A 52 -3.09 5.82 8.76
N LEU A 53 -3.53 6.59 7.75
CA LEU A 53 -2.89 6.59 6.45
C LEU A 53 -1.45 7.07 6.50
N ALA A 54 -1.19 8.14 7.27
CA ALA A 54 0.16 8.65 7.42
C ALA A 54 1.09 7.59 8.02
N GLU A 55 0.63 6.89 9.04
CA GLU A 55 1.37 5.81 9.69
C GLU A 55 1.59 4.64 8.73
N PHE A 56 0.58 4.25 7.99
CA PHE A 56 0.67 3.19 6.99
C PHE A 56 1.69 3.56 5.90
N CYS A 57 1.66 4.78 5.41
CA CYS A 57 2.60 5.25 4.39
C CYS A 57 4.04 5.21 4.87
N GLU A 58 4.30 5.59 6.12
CA GLU A 58 5.64 5.49 6.71
C GLU A 58 6.11 4.03 6.76
N THR A 59 5.23 3.12 7.10
CA THR A 59 5.52 1.68 7.13
C THR A 59 5.83 1.16 5.72
N VAL A 60 5.06 1.59 4.72
CA VAL A 60 5.29 1.22 3.32
C VAL A 60 6.64 1.73 2.83
N ARG A 61 7.02 2.95 3.21
CA ARG A 61 8.32 3.53 2.82
C ARG A 61 9.50 2.72 3.33
N ARG A 62 9.38 2.10 4.50
CA ARG A 62 10.42 1.21 5.03
C ARG A 62 10.44 -0.11 4.30
N GLY A 63 9.28 -0.66 3.97
CA GLY A 63 9.13 -1.94 3.30
C GLY A 63 9.59 -3.13 4.15
N PRO A 64 9.42 -4.36 3.62
CA PRO A 64 9.93 -5.57 4.29
C PRO A 64 11.46 -5.63 4.19
N PRO A 65 12.11 -6.47 5.02
CA PRO A 65 13.57 -6.49 5.13
C PRO A 65 14.33 -6.73 3.80
N ALA A 66 13.78 -7.53 2.91
CA ALA A 66 14.44 -7.85 1.65
C ALA A 66 14.20 -6.80 0.56
N SER A 67 13.41 -5.78 0.83
CA SER A 67 13.06 -4.75 -0.14
C SER A 67 14.02 -3.57 -0.09
N ARG A 68 13.99 -2.78 -1.17
CA ARG A 68 14.58 -1.44 -1.19
C ARG A 68 13.56 -0.52 -1.83
N VAL A 69 13.01 0.40 -1.02
CA VAL A 69 12.04 1.37 -1.52
C VAL A 69 12.80 2.63 -1.92
N ASP A 70 12.79 2.93 -3.22
CA ASP A 70 13.48 4.10 -3.77
C ASP A 70 12.58 5.32 -3.77
N ASP A 71 11.26 5.14 -4.01
CA ASP A 71 10.31 6.23 -4.10
C ASP A 71 8.89 5.73 -3.83
N VAL A 72 8.09 6.60 -3.24
CA VAL A 72 6.65 6.37 -3.05
C VAL A 72 5.92 7.61 -3.53
N GLN A 73 5.17 7.48 -4.63
CA GLN A 73 4.31 8.55 -5.13
C GLN A 73 2.91 8.35 -4.57
N MET A 74 2.32 9.41 -4.03
CA MET A 74 0.98 9.38 -3.47
C MET A 74 0.05 10.26 -4.28
N LYS A 75 -1.12 9.73 -4.64
CA LYS A 75 -2.12 10.46 -5.39
C LYS A 75 -3.48 10.30 -4.71
N PRO A 76 -4.17 11.39 -4.36
CA PRO A 76 -5.51 11.27 -3.77
C PRO A 76 -6.50 10.71 -4.79
N VAL A 77 -7.42 9.89 -4.32
CA VAL A 77 -8.49 9.29 -5.13
C VAL A 77 -9.80 9.36 -4.33
N PRO A 78 -10.96 9.23 -5.02
CA PRO A 78 -12.23 9.20 -4.31
C PRO A 78 -12.33 8.00 -3.36
N VAL A 79 -12.98 8.20 -2.23
CA VAL A 79 -13.27 7.14 -1.27
C VAL A 79 -14.26 6.15 -1.88
N ASP A 80 -14.04 4.87 -1.64
CA ASP A 80 -14.93 3.79 -2.06
C ASP A 80 -15.59 3.16 -0.84
N ALA A 81 -16.86 3.49 -0.63
CA ALA A 81 -17.60 3.02 0.54
C ALA A 81 -17.87 1.51 0.53
N SER A 82 -17.70 0.84 -0.60
CA SER A 82 -17.91 -0.61 -0.72
C SER A 82 -16.77 -1.43 -0.15
N LEU A 83 -15.61 -0.83 0.12
CA LEU A 83 -14.46 -1.55 0.63
C LEU A 83 -14.64 -1.90 2.10
N SER A 84 -14.40 -3.16 2.44
CA SER A 84 -14.55 -3.65 3.81
C SER A 84 -13.24 -4.20 4.39
N THR A 85 -12.25 -4.48 3.57
CA THR A 85 -10.98 -5.06 4.02
C THR A 85 -9.84 -4.68 3.08
N PHE A 86 -8.67 -5.26 3.30
CA PHE A 86 -7.50 -5.08 2.44
C PHE A 86 -7.12 -6.42 1.82
N ARG A 87 -6.86 -6.43 0.52
CA ARG A 87 -6.58 -7.66 -0.22
C ARG A 87 -5.34 -7.55 -1.09
N VAL A 88 -4.65 -8.67 -1.26
CA VAL A 88 -3.63 -8.82 -2.29
C VAL A 88 -4.33 -9.17 -3.60
N ARG A 89 -3.95 -8.49 -4.68
CA ARG A 89 -4.38 -8.79 -6.05
C ARG A 89 -3.22 -9.34 -6.87
N PHE A 90 -3.52 -10.28 -7.74
CA PHE A 90 -2.52 -10.92 -8.61
C PHE A 90 -2.70 -10.58 -10.07
#